data_ec9205d134966c557d7833e052e3a4ab
#
_entry.id   ec9205d134966c557d7833e052e3a4ab
#
_cell.length_a   1.000
_cell.length_b   1.000
_cell.length_c   1.000
_cell.angle_alpha   90.00
_cell.angle_beta   90.00
_cell.angle_gamma   90.00
#
_symmetry.space_group_name_H-M   'P 1'
#
loop_
_entity.id
_entity.type
_entity.pdbx_description
1 polymer ?
#
loop_
_entity_poly.entity_id
_entity_poly.type
_entity_poly.pdbx_seq_one_letter_code
_entity_poly.pdbx_strand_id
1 'polypeptide(L)'
;MKEQLENIKQQALTALDAAKTPAELEELRVRLLGKKGELTAVLKQMGKLSAEERPVMGQLANAVRAEIESKLETQKSAIHAAVLEAKLAEETIDVTIPGVAASMGHQHPMNQVLQQIKDIFIGLGYQVVDGPEIEHASYNFTRLNIEEGHPSRDRSDTFYFTDDDAVLLRTQTSPMQIRFMENNKPPLCMLAPGRVYRKDEADATHSPMFHQIEGLVVDENITMGDLKGALTTVMRAIYGEEAQMRFRPHHFPFTEPSCEMDMQCHKCHGTGEVDGQVCSTCHGEGWIELLGAGMVHPAVLEGCGIDPEKYSGFAFGMGLERMAMGRMRINDLRLIFDNDVRFLNQF
;
A
#
# COMPACT_ATOMS: atom_id res chain seq x y z
N MET A 1 75.90 41.52 -5.37
CA MET A 1 74.90 40.84 -4.49
C MET A 1 73.50 41.43 -4.61
N LYS A 2 73.36 42.77 -4.59
CA LYS A 2 72.01 43.40 -4.76
C LYS A 2 71.40 43.07 -6.12
N GLU A 3 72.14 43.16 -7.23
CA GLU A 3 71.70 42.73 -8.56
C GLU A 3 71.34 41.22 -8.67
N GLN A 4 72.10 40.41 -7.94
CA GLN A 4 71.82 38.95 -7.91
C GLN A 4 70.48 38.62 -7.21
N LEU A 5 70.20 39.37 -6.08
CA LEU A 5 68.91 39.18 -5.40
C LEU A 5 67.73 39.66 -6.26
N GLU A 6 67.88 40.78 -6.96
CA GLU A 6 66.85 41.29 -7.86
C GLU A 6 66.63 40.37 -9.07
N ASN A 7 67.70 39.79 -9.62
CA ASN A 7 67.63 38.85 -10.71
C ASN A 7 66.94 37.54 -10.28
N ILE A 8 67.27 36.99 -9.10
CA ILE A 8 66.66 35.86 -8.51
C ILE A 8 65.12 36.10 -8.29
N LYS A 9 64.80 37.29 -7.76
CA LYS A 9 63.38 37.69 -7.58
C LYS A 9 62.65 37.69 -8.90
N GLN A 10 63.16 38.31 -9.94
CA GLN A 10 62.53 38.47 -11.21
C GLN A 10 62.36 37.13 -11.93
N GLN A 11 63.35 36.25 -11.87
CA GLN A 11 63.31 34.90 -12.38
C GLN A 11 62.33 34.04 -11.60
N ALA A 12 62.27 34.17 -10.28
CA ALA A 12 61.37 33.46 -9.40
C ALA A 12 59.88 33.82 -9.71
N LEU A 13 59.56 35.11 -9.80
CA LEU A 13 58.25 35.64 -10.07
C LEU A 13 57.75 35.14 -11.45
N THR A 14 58.65 35.26 -12.47
CA THR A 14 58.30 34.74 -13.85
C THR A 14 58.07 33.24 -13.87
N ALA A 15 58.89 32.46 -13.17
CA ALA A 15 58.74 31.00 -13.09
C ALA A 15 57.48 30.60 -12.31
N LEU A 16 57.13 31.31 -11.25
CA LEU A 16 55.92 31.09 -10.48
C LEU A 16 54.66 31.41 -11.31
N ASP A 17 54.68 32.47 -12.11
CA ASP A 17 53.58 32.80 -13.02
C ASP A 17 53.39 31.77 -14.14
N ALA A 18 54.46 31.11 -14.57
CA ALA A 18 54.41 30.08 -15.61
C ALA A 18 53.94 28.69 -15.10
N ALA A 19 54.01 28.45 -13.80
CA ALA A 19 53.64 27.17 -13.21
C ALA A 19 52.15 26.93 -13.31
N LYS A 20 51.78 25.74 -13.79
CA LYS A 20 50.37 25.32 -14.03
C LYS A 20 49.95 24.17 -13.17
N THR A 21 50.87 23.47 -12.53
CA THR A 21 50.57 22.29 -11.70
C THR A 21 51.07 22.42 -10.27
N PRO A 22 50.45 21.76 -9.30
CA PRO A 22 50.93 21.73 -7.92
C PRO A 22 52.35 21.16 -7.79
N ALA A 23 52.74 20.21 -8.65
CA ALA A 23 54.07 19.61 -8.66
C ALA A 23 55.13 20.60 -9.09
N GLU A 24 54.90 21.37 -10.15
CA GLU A 24 55.77 22.44 -10.62
C GLU A 24 55.99 23.52 -9.54
N LEU A 25 54.92 23.90 -8.84
CA LEU A 25 55.05 24.87 -7.73
C LEU A 25 55.90 24.34 -6.58
N GLU A 26 55.77 23.07 -6.23
CA GLU A 26 56.54 22.47 -5.19
C GLU A 26 58.05 22.36 -5.58
N GLU A 27 58.34 22.03 -6.83
CA GLU A 27 59.70 22.05 -7.37
C GLU A 27 60.30 23.47 -7.30
N LEU A 28 59.54 24.48 -7.71
CA LEU A 28 59.96 25.89 -7.64
C LEU A 28 60.19 26.32 -6.18
N ARG A 29 59.30 25.94 -5.27
CA ARG A 29 59.44 26.19 -3.83
C ARG A 29 60.78 25.65 -3.28
N VAL A 30 61.05 24.36 -3.61
CA VAL A 30 62.30 23.70 -3.16
C VAL A 30 63.53 24.33 -3.78
N ARG A 31 63.48 24.66 -5.10
CA ARG A 31 64.57 25.29 -5.83
C ARG A 31 64.90 26.70 -5.31
N LEU A 32 63.87 27.49 -4.99
CA LEU A 32 64.06 28.90 -4.59
C LEU A 32 64.31 29.02 -3.08
N LEU A 33 63.46 28.36 -2.26
CA LEU A 33 63.40 28.57 -0.80
C LEU A 33 63.93 27.39 0.02
N GLY A 34 64.29 26.29 -0.60
CA GLY A 34 64.80 25.10 0.07
C GLY A 34 66.11 25.30 0.79
N LYS A 35 66.59 24.39 1.63
CA LYS A 35 67.84 24.45 2.39
C LYS A 35 69.09 24.65 1.52
N LYS A 36 68.99 24.18 0.26
CA LYS A 36 70.03 24.38 -0.78
C LYS A 36 69.56 25.30 -1.92
N GLY A 37 68.45 26.02 -1.71
CA GLY A 37 67.84 26.86 -2.72
C GLY A 37 68.64 28.09 -3.05
N GLU A 38 68.36 28.69 -4.22
CA GLU A 38 69.07 29.82 -4.81
C GLU A 38 69.13 31.01 -3.85
N LEU A 39 68.04 31.38 -3.20
CA LEU A 39 67.95 32.44 -2.23
C LEU A 39 68.80 32.13 -0.98
N THR A 40 68.73 30.89 -0.49
CA THR A 40 69.49 30.41 0.67
C THR A 40 71.01 30.41 0.38
N ALA A 41 71.42 30.12 -0.85
CA ALA A 41 72.82 30.19 -1.27
C ALA A 41 73.38 31.59 -1.23
N VAL A 42 72.62 32.61 -1.67
CA VAL A 42 73.00 34.01 -1.61
C VAL A 42 73.08 34.53 -0.16
N LEU A 43 72.11 34.11 0.69
CA LEU A 43 72.12 34.42 2.13
C LEU A 43 73.33 33.87 2.84
N LYS A 44 73.85 32.70 2.49
CA LYS A 44 75.10 32.15 3.06
C LYS A 44 76.34 32.96 2.69
N GLN A 45 76.32 33.65 1.56
CA GLN A 45 77.45 34.52 1.15
C GLN A 45 77.51 35.88 1.92
N MET A 46 76.42 36.24 2.60
CA MET A 46 76.37 37.50 3.43
C MET A 46 77.40 37.51 4.53
N GLY A 47 77.94 36.34 4.95
CA GLY A 47 79.03 36.25 5.89
C GLY A 47 80.34 36.94 5.44
N LYS A 48 80.51 37.26 4.14
CA LYS A 48 81.64 37.89 3.53
C LYS A 48 81.54 39.41 3.42
N LEU A 49 80.40 40.02 3.81
CA LEU A 49 80.12 41.44 3.74
C LEU A 49 80.60 42.15 5.00
N SER A 50 80.82 43.50 4.87
CA SER A 50 81.13 44.34 5.99
C SER A 50 80.06 44.47 7.04
N ALA A 51 80.38 44.88 8.28
CA ALA A 51 79.41 44.96 9.38
C ALA A 51 78.28 45.99 9.10
N GLU A 52 78.51 46.96 8.25
CA GLU A 52 77.54 48.01 7.90
C GLU A 52 76.62 47.58 6.75
N GLU A 53 77.09 46.74 5.85
CA GLU A 53 76.31 46.27 4.66
C GLU A 53 75.38 45.08 5.00
N ARG A 54 75.72 44.27 6.01
CA ARG A 54 74.95 43.08 6.41
C ARG A 54 73.50 43.38 6.76
N PRO A 55 73.14 44.42 7.57
CA PRO A 55 71.74 44.65 7.93
C PRO A 55 70.88 45.06 6.71
N VAL A 56 71.44 45.87 5.82
CA VAL A 56 70.74 46.37 4.63
C VAL A 56 70.48 45.23 3.64
N MET A 57 71.46 44.35 3.42
CA MET A 57 71.34 43.20 2.57
C MET A 57 70.41 42.14 3.17
N GLY A 58 70.41 42.00 4.52
CA GLY A 58 69.48 41.11 5.21
C GLY A 58 68.03 41.55 5.07
N GLN A 59 67.79 42.87 5.20
CA GLN A 59 66.45 43.43 4.96
C GLN A 59 65.97 43.18 3.51
N LEU A 60 66.86 43.44 2.53
CA LEU A 60 66.53 43.20 1.11
C LEU A 60 66.25 41.75 0.82
N ALA A 61 67.08 40.83 1.33
CA ALA A 61 66.86 39.38 1.11
C ALA A 61 65.59 38.89 1.78
N ASN A 62 65.23 39.41 2.96
CA ASN A 62 63.98 39.09 3.63
C ASN A 62 62.76 39.67 2.85
N ALA A 63 62.85 40.84 2.27
CA ALA A 63 61.82 41.42 1.42
C ALA A 63 61.61 40.60 0.16
N VAL A 64 62.67 40.17 -0.53
CA VAL A 64 62.59 39.27 -1.69
C VAL A 64 62.01 37.97 -1.33
N ARG A 65 62.37 37.39 -0.20
CA ARG A 65 61.80 36.13 0.30
C ARG A 65 60.33 36.28 0.56
N ALA A 66 59.87 37.27 1.28
CA ALA A 66 58.44 37.48 1.55
C ALA A 66 57.66 37.71 0.29
N GLU A 67 58.15 38.34 -0.72
CA GLU A 67 57.48 38.56 -2.01
C GLU A 67 57.38 37.27 -2.79
N ILE A 68 58.38 36.39 -2.83
CA ILE A 68 58.40 35.10 -3.43
C ILE A 68 57.40 34.17 -2.69
N GLU A 69 57.38 34.16 -1.35
CA GLU A 69 56.48 33.38 -0.53
C GLU A 69 55.00 33.80 -0.77
N SER A 70 54.75 35.12 -0.80
CA SER A 70 53.41 35.66 -1.09
C SER A 70 52.90 35.27 -2.48
N LYS A 71 53.79 35.40 -3.49
CA LYS A 71 53.44 35.01 -4.87
C LYS A 71 53.18 33.50 -4.99
N LEU A 72 53.98 32.69 -4.31
CA LEU A 72 53.84 31.23 -4.29
C LEU A 72 52.48 30.81 -3.68
N GLU A 73 52.06 31.43 -2.57
CA GLU A 73 50.76 31.13 -1.95
C GLU A 73 49.59 31.59 -2.81
N THR A 74 49.73 32.76 -3.47
CA THR A 74 48.70 33.22 -4.41
C THR A 74 48.55 32.26 -5.58
N GLN A 75 49.67 31.84 -6.19
CA GLN A 75 49.65 30.91 -7.33
C GLN A 75 49.17 29.53 -6.93
N LYS A 76 49.52 29.04 -5.74
CA LYS A 76 49.02 27.77 -5.18
C LYS A 76 47.49 27.79 -5.03
N SER A 77 46.95 28.88 -4.48
CA SER A 77 45.52 29.07 -4.34
C SER A 77 44.81 29.11 -5.70
N ALA A 78 45.38 29.79 -6.68
CA ALA A 78 44.81 29.85 -8.04
C ALA A 78 44.82 28.51 -8.75
N ILE A 79 45.92 27.74 -8.69
CA ILE A 79 45.98 26.40 -9.26
C ILE A 79 45.05 25.44 -8.56
N HIS A 80 44.96 25.50 -7.21
CA HIS A 80 44.01 24.67 -6.47
C HIS A 80 42.58 24.98 -6.86
N ALA A 81 42.19 26.25 -7.00
CA ALA A 81 40.86 26.63 -7.47
C ALA A 81 40.57 26.09 -8.89
N ALA A 82 41.54 26.24 -9.81
CA ALA A 82 41.39 25.74 -11.17
C ALA A 82 41.24 24.21 -11.25
N VAL A 83 42.02 23.49 -10.44
CA VAL A 83 41.92 22.01 -10.35
C VAL A 83 40.57 21.59 -9.78
N LEU A 84 40.09 22.30 -8.74
CA LEU A 84 38.79 22.05 -8.14
C LEU A 84 37.65 22.33 -9.12
N GLU A 85 37.73 23.44 -9.85
CA GLU A 85 36.72 23.81 -10.86
C GLU A 85 36.67 22.77 -12.01
N ALA A 86 37.85 22.34 -12.49
CA ALA A 86 37.90 21.27 -13.50
C ALA A 86 37.27 19.94 -13.01
N LYS A 87 37.58 19.58 -11.77
CA LYS A 87 37.00 18.39 -11.14
C LYS A 87 35.47 18.50 -10.98
N LEU A 88 34.99 19.65 -10.50
CA LEU A 88 33.54 19.91 -10.38
C LEU A 88 32.83 19.91 -11.74
N ALA A 89 33.49 20.35 -12.80
CA ALA A 89 32.94 20.29 -14.16
C ALA A 89 32.82 18.85 -14.69
N GLU A 90 33.77 17.98 -14.33
CA GLU A 90 33.67 16.53 -14.66
C GLU A 90 32.61 15.79 -13.85
N GLU A 91 32.39 16.24 -12.60
CA GLU A 91 31.41 15.63 -11.68
C GLU A 91 30.00 16.25 -11.83
N THR A 92 29.67 16.94 -12.93
CA THR A 92 28.32 17.47 -13.15
C THR A 92 27.28 16.35 -13.24
N ILE A 93 26.28 16.44 -12.35
CA ILE A 93 25.13 15.55 -12.32
C ILE A 93 23.93 16.27 -12.93
N ASP A 94 23.24 15.62 -13.85
CA ASP A 94 21.96 16.14 -14.36
C ASP A 94 20.89 16.03 -13.26
N VAL A 95 20.63 17.14 -12.59
CA VAL A 95 19.60 17.23 -11.53
C VAL A 95 18.17 17.21 -12.07
N THR A 96 17.97 17.25 -13.39
CA THR A 96 16.65 17.15 -14.00
C THR A 96 16.20 15.69 -14.18
N ILE A 97 17.11 14.74 -14.05
CA ILE A 97 16.76 13.33 -14.05
C ILE A 97 15.91 13.06 -12.80
N PRO A 98 14.63 12.56 -12.98
CA PRO A 98 13.78 12.26 -11.85
C PRO A 98 14.44 11.21 -10.94
N GLY A 99 14.45 11.48 -9.65
CA GLY A 99 14.90 10.52 -8.64
C GLY A 99 14.00 9.30 -8.59
N VAL A 100 14.47 8.22 -7.97
CA VAL A 100 13.63 7.05 -7.68
C VAL A 100 12.60 7.50 -6.64
N ALA A 101 11.35 7.65 -7.08
CA ALA A 101 10.24 7.88 -6.16
C ALA A 101 10.06 6.63 -5.28
N ALA A 102 9.95 6.84 -3.97
CA ALA A 102 9.53 5.76 -3.08
C ALA A 102 8.12 5.33 -3.50
N SER A 103 7.93 4.05 -3.82
CA SER A 103 6.60 3.50 -4.08
C SER A 103 5.78 3.55 -2.79
N MET A 104 4.67 4.27 -2.79
CA MET A 104 3.70 4.16 -1.69
C MET A 104 3.00 2.80 -1.80
N GLY A 105 2.85 2.12 -0.66
CA GLY A 105 2.06 0.90 -0.60
C GLY A 105 0.58 1.19 -0.87
N HIS A 106 -0.12 0.20 -1.44
CA HIS A 106 -1.55 0.24 -1.70
C HIS A 106 -2.26 -0.82 -0.86
N GLN A 107 -3.52 -0.57 -0.52
CA GLN A 107 -4.33 -1.58 0.12
C GLN A 107 -4.75 -2.63 -0.91
N HIS A 108 -4.79 -3.89 -0.49
CA HIS A 108 -5.33 -4.97 -1.30
C HIS A 108 -6.77 -4.65 -1.74
N PRO A 109 -7.20 -4.92 -3.00
CA PRO A 109 -8.53 -4.57 -3.51
C PRO A 109 -9.69 -5.11 -2.64
N MET A 110 -9.55 -6.30 -2.06
CA MET A 110 -10.52 -6.84 -1.11
C MET A 110 -10.68 -5.96 0.13
N ASN A 111 -9.58 -5.47 0.70
CA ASN A 111 -9.62 -4.61 1.88
C ASN A 111 -10.24 -3.25 1.57
N GLN A 112 -9.99 -2.70 0.37
CA GLN A 112 -10.62 -1.45 -0.06
C GLN A 112 -12.13 -1.59 -0.13
N VAL A 113 -12.63 -2.66 -0.77
CA VAL A 113 -14.07 -2.91 -0.90
C VAL A 113 -14.70 -3.23 0.44
N LEU A 114 -14.05 -4.06 1.28
CA LEU A 114 -14.52 -4.36 2.63
C LEU A 114 -14.65 -3.09 3.47
N GLN A 115 -13.66 -2.20 3.43
CA GLN A 115 -13.72 -0.95 4.18
C GLN A 115 -14.87 -0.06 3.68
N GLN A 116 -15.02 0.08 2.37
CA GLN A 116 -16.12 0.84 1.77
C GLN A 116 -17.49 0.30 2.21
N ILE A 117 -17.68 -1.02 2.19
CA ILE A 117 -18.93 -1.66 2.63
C ILE A 117 -19.17 -1.38 4.12
N LYS A 118 -18.16 -1.58 4.97
CA LYS A 118 -18.25 -1.29 6.41
C LYS A 118 -18.63 0.16 6.68
N ASP A 119 -18.01 1.11 6.00
CA ASP A 119 -18.28 2.54 6.20
C ASP A 119 -19.73 2.89 5.82
N ILE A 120 -20.27 2.31 4.74
CA ILE A 120 -21.67 2.48 4.35
C ILE A 120 -22.61 1.94 5.42
N PHE A 121 -22.39 0.70 5.90
CA PHE A 121 -23.25 0.08 6.91
C PHE A 121 -23.13 0.77 8.28
N ILE A 122 -21.94 1.19 8.70
CA ILE A 122 -21.74 2.00 9.90
C ILE A 122 -22.53 3.31 9.80
N GLY A 123 -22.52 3.95 8.63
CA GLY A 123 -23.33 5.15 8.35
C GLY A 123 -24.86 4.90 8.45
N LEU A 124 -25.31 3.66 8.22
CA LEU A 124 -26.69 3.21 8.41
C LEU A 124 -26.99 2.73 9.83
N GLY A 125 -26.03 2.80 10.76
CA GLY A 125 -26.20 2.43 12.17
C GLY A 125 -25.86 0.98 12.51
N TYR A 126 -25.23 0.22 11.62
CA TYR A 126 -24.81 -1.14 11.91
C TYR A 126 -23.55 -1.19 12.76
N GLN A 127 -23.55 -2.07 13.75
CA GLN A 127 -22.37 -2.41 14.54
C GLN A 127 -21.59 -3.52 13.85
N VAL A 128 -20.31 -3.29 13.56
CA VAL A 128 -19.44 -4.33 13.01
C VAL A 128 -18.98 -5.26 14.13
N VAL A 129 -19.23 -6.56 13.96
CA VAL A 129 -18.89 -7.60 14.94
C VAL A 129 -18.02 -8.67 14.29
N ASP A 130 -17.22 -9.34 15.11
CA ASP A 130 -16.33 -10.43 14.68
C ASP A 130 -16.55 -11.68 15.54
N GLY A 131 -16.14 -12.85 15.05
CA GLY A 131 -16.30 -14.09 15.76
C GLY A 131 -15.41 -15.23 15.26
N PRO A 132 -15.47 -16.39 15.91
CA PRO A 132 -14.57 -17.50 15.66
C PRO A 132 -14.77 -18.10 14.26
N GLU A 133 -13.69 -18.45 13.59
CA GLU A 133 -13.70 -19.20 12.33
C GLU A 133 -13.89 -20.71 12.57
N ILE A 134 -13.40 -21.21 13.69
CA ILE A 134 -13.66 -22.58 14.18
C ILE A 134 -14.92 -22.52 15.02
N GLU A 135 -15.96 -23.21 14.59
CA GLU A 135 -17.31 -23.07 15.14
C GLU A 135 -17.89 -24.42 15.55
N HIS A 136 -18.84 -24.41 16.45
CA HIS A 136 -19.66 -25.58 16.77
C HIS A 136 -20.78 -25.76 15.74
N ALA A 137 -21.04 -27.02 15.35
CA ALA A 137 -22.10 -27.37 14.41
C ALA A 137 -23.47 -26.89 14.86
N SER A 138 -23.71 -26.77 16.17
CA SER A 138 -24.94 -26.20 16.70
C SER A 138 -25.16 -24.73 16.28
N TYR A 139 -24.12 -23.89 16.29
CA TYR A 139 -24.20 -22.51 15.84
C TYR A 139 -24.21 -22.37 14.33
N ASN A 140 -23.44 -23.22 13.62
CA ASN A 140 -23.34 -23.14 12.18
C ASN A 140 -24.57 -23.69 11.45
N PHE A 141 -25.33 -24.59 12.10
CA PHE A 141 -26.47 -25.31 11.50
C PHE A 141 -27.72 -25.30 12.38
N THR A 142 -27.73 -25.99 13.50
CA THR A 142 -28.96 -26.32 14.27
C THR A 142 -29.71 -25.06 14.71
N ARG A 143 -29.02 -24.08 15.25
CA ARG A 143 -29.61 -22.80 15.70
C ARG A 143 -30.04 -21.89 14.54
N LEU A 144 -29.54 -22.17 13.34
CA LEU A 144 -29.96 -21.54 12.09
C LEU A 144 -31.08 -22.32 11.39
N ASN A 145 -31.78 -23.15 12.12
CA ASN A 145 -32.87 -23.96 11.58
C ASN A 145 -32.47 -24.89 10.41
N ILE A 146 -31.19 -25.26 10.33
CA ILE A 146 -30.66 -26.21 9.35
C ILE A 146 -30.73 -27.60 9.99
N GLU A 147 -31.65 -28.43 9.52
CA GLU A 147 -31.94 -29.75 10.08
C GLU A 147 -30.82 -30.78 9.84
N GLU A 148 -30.85 -31.87 10.62
CA GLU A 148 -30.01 -33.06 10.37
C GLU A 148 -30.36 -33.68 9.01
N GLY A 149 -29.30 -33.99 8.22
CA GLY A 149 -29.48 -34.51 6.84
C GLY A 149 -29.58 -33.45 5.75
N HIS A 150 -29.49 -32.15 6.10
CA HIS A 150 -29.37 -31.09 5.09
C HIS A 150 -28.04 -31.22 4.33
N PRO A 151 -28.01 -31.11 2.97
CA PRO A 151 -26.77 -31.27 2.18
C PRO A 151 -25.59 -30.44 2.65
N SER A 152 -25.80 -29.21 3.07
CA SER A 152 -24.71 -28.33 3.56
C SER A 152 -23.99 -28.84 4.81
N ARG A 153 -24.55 -29.87 5.50
CA ARG A 153 -23.90 -30.54 6.63
C ARG A 153 -23.04 -31.74 6.20
N ASP A 154 -23.09 -32.12 4.93
CA ASP A 154 -22.30 -33.26 4.46
C ASP A 154 -20.81 -32.97 4.54
N ARG A 155 -20.02 -33.99 4.84
CA ARG A 155 -18.56 -33.93 4.85
C ARG A 155 -17.95 -33.66 3.48
N SER A 156 -18.74 -33.82 2.40
CA SER A 156 -18.32 -33.37 1.05
C SER A 156 -18.21 -31.85 0.94
N ASP A 157 -19.02 -31.10 1.69
CA ASP A 157 -19.18 -29.66 1.55
C ASP A 157 -18.55 -28.89 2.72
N THR A 158 -18.44 -29.53 3.91
CA THR A 158 -18.00 -28.90 5.15
C THR A 158 -16.71 -29.50 5.68
N PHE A 159 -15.79 -28.64 6.17
CA PHE A 159 -14.56 -29.06 6.84
C PHE A 159 -14.81 -29.27 8.33
N TYR A 160 -14.86 -30.53 8.78
CA TYR A 160 -14.97 -30.91 10.18
C TYR A 160 -13.61 -31.25 10.80
N PHE A 161 -13.44 -30.91 12.09
CA PHE A 161 -12.23 -31.23 12.86
C PHE A 161 -12.38 -32.51 13.68
N THR A 162 -13.60 -32.92 13.97
CA THR A 162 -13.92 -34.05 14.86
C THR A 162 -14.73 -35.13 14.13
N ASP A 163 -14.60 -36.37 14.58
CA ASP A 163 -15.31 -37.51 13.99
C ASP A 163 -16.81 -37.49 14.27
N ASP A 164 -17.24 -36.79 15.33
CA ASP A 164 -18.63 -36.58 15.71
C ASP A 164 -19.30 -35.39 15.03
N ASP A 165 -18.59 -34.73 14.09
CA ASP A 165 -19.05 -33.53 13.36
C ASP A 165 -19.48 -32.37 14.27
N ALA A 166 -18.96 -32.31 15.50
CA ALA A 166 -19.33 -31.28 16.45
C ALA A 166 -18.61 -29.94 16.22
N VAL A 167 -17.39 -29.97 15.66
CA VAL A 167 -16.53 -28.81 15.45
C VAL A 167 -16.09 -28.73 13.98
N LEU A 168 -16.22 -27.56 13.39
CA LEU A 168 -15.99 -27.35 11.97
C LEU A 168 -15.37 -25.95 11.68
N LEU A 169 -14.87 -25.76 10.46
CA LEU A 169 -14.66 -24.43 9.91
C LEU A 169 -16.00 -23.86 9.44
N ARG A 170 -16.37 -22.68 9.93
CA ARG A 170 -17.67 -22.07 9.60
C ARG A 170 -17.88 -21.94 8.09
N THR A 171 -19.04 -22.37 7.62
CA THR A 171 -19.41 -22.32 6.20
C THR A 171 -20.06 -20.99 5.80
N GLN A 172 -20.37 -20.16 6.78
CA GLN A 172 -21.05 -18.85 6.68
C GLN A 172 -20.73 -18.02 7.93
N THR A 173 -20.98 -16.72 7.87
CA THR A 173 -20.82 -15.84 9.04
C THR A 173 -22.10 -15.75 9.88
N SER A 174 -23.18 -16.43 9.51
CA SER A 174 -24.48 -16.48 10.23
C SER A 174 -24.39 -16.93 11.70
N PRO A 175 -23.43 -17.79 12.13
CA PRO A 175 -23.23 -18.05 13.56
C PRO A 175 -23.08 -16.80 14.41
N MET A 176 -22.52 -15.72 13.83
CA MET A 176 -22.40 -14.44 14.53
C MET A 176 -23.74 -13.76 14.79
N GLN A 177 -24.73 -13.94 13.92
CA GLN A 177 -26.08 -13.45 14.15
C GLN A 177 -26.67 -14.09 15.40
N ILE A 178 -26.54 -15.42 15.55
CA ILE A 178 -27.01 -16.16 16.74
C ILE A 178 -26.28 -15.66 18.00
N ARG A 179 -24.94 -15.60 17.95
CA ARG A 179 -24.13 -15.12 19.08
C ARG A 179 -24.47 -13.69 19.49
N PHE A 180 -24.77 -12.84 18.51
CA PHE A 180 -25.14 -11.45 18.75
C PHE A 180 -26.52 -11.36 19.40
N MET A 181 -27.52 -12.09 18.88
CA MET A 181 -28.89 -12.14 19.43
C MET A 181 -28.95 -12.72 20.85
N GLU A 182 -28.12 -13.72 21.17
CA GLU A 182 -28.06 -14.29 22.53
C GLU A 182 -27.49 -13.33 23.59
N ASN A 183 -26.60 -12.46 23.18
CA ASN A 183 -25.92 -11.56 24.12
C ASN A 183 -26.48 -10.13 24.15
N ASN A 184 -27.43 -9.83 23.26
CA ASN A 184 -28.03 -8.49 23.14
C ASN A 184 -29.54 -8.57 23.02
N LYS A 185 -30.20 -7.47 23.35
CA LYS A 185 -31.67 -7.34 23.22
C LYS A 185 -32.02 -6.39 22.08
N PRO A 186 -33.14 -6.64 21.37
CA PRO A 186 -33.63 -5.68 20.38
C PRO A 186 -33.83 -4.26 20.97
N PRO A 187 -33.57 -3.21 20.18
CA PRO A 187 -33.26 -3.24 18.74
C PRO A 187 -31.82 -3.69 18.45
N LEU A 188 -31.66 -4.55 17.44
CA LEU A 188 -30.37 -5.10 17.03
C LEU A 188 -30.08 -4.69 15.59
N CYS A 189 -28.85 -4.26 15.34
CA CYS A 189 -28.38 -3.91 14.00
C CYS A 189 -26.89 -4.22 13.91
N MET A 190 -26.50 -5.30 13.20
CA MET A 190 -25.13 -5.75 13.15
C MET A 190 -24.68 -6.18 11.76
N LEU A 191 -23.35 -6.09 11.52
CA LEU A 191 -22.66 -6.55 10.32
C LEU A 191 -21.51 -7.46 10.73
N ALA A 192 -21.46 -8.68 10.21
CA ALA A 192 -20.42 -9.67 10.48
C ALA A 192 -19.62 -9.99 9.20
N PRO A 193 -18.55 -9.29 8.90
CA PRO A 193 -17.60 -9.69 7.86
C PRO A 193 -16.68 -10.78 8.39
N GLY A 194 -16.30 -11.74 7.54
CA GLY A 194 -15.33 -12.74 7.97
C GLY A 194 -15.07 -13.82 6.91
N ARG A 195 -14.01 -14.58 7.14
CA ARG A 195 -13.64 -15.74 6.32
C ARG A 195 -14.59 -16.90 6.58
N VAL A 196 -14.91 -17.62 5.51
CA VAL A 196 -15.75 -18.82 5.53
C VAL A 196 -15.13 -19.90 4.65
N TYR A 197 -15.52 -21.13 4.85
CA TYR A 197 -14.86 -22.29 4.27
C TYR A 197 -15.86 -23.30 3.75
N ARG A 198 -15.67 -23.73 2.51
CA ARG A 198 -16.47 -24.81 1.86
C ARG A 198 -15.53 -25.70 1.06
N LYS A 199 -15.86 -26.96 0.89
CA LYS A 199 -15.04 -27.90 0.10
C LYS A 199 -15.27 -27.76 -1.40
N ASP A 200 -15.32 -26.52 -1.88
CA ASP A 200 -15.40 -26.24 -3.30
C ASP A 200 -14.03 -26.39 -3.96
N GLU A 201 -14.01 -26.83 -5.21
CA GLU A 201 -12.81 -26.79 -6.04
C GLU A 201 -12.52 -25.35 -6.47
N ALA A 202 -11.23 -24.98 -6.45
CA ALA A 202 -10.81 -23.64 -6.83
C ALA A 202 -10.92 -23.42 -8.35
N ASP A 203 -11.78 -22.51 -8.76
CA ASP A 203 -11.95 -22.09 -10.15
C ASP A 203 -12.02 -20.55 -10.28
N ALA A 204 -12.47 -20.03 -11.42
CA ALA A 204 -12.59 -18.60 -11.66
C ALA A 204 -13.66 -17.90 -10.78
N THR A 205 -14.54 -18.66 -10.12
CA THR A 205 -15.72 -18.18 -9.38
C THR A 205 -15.86 -18.77 -7.98
N HIS A 206 -15.13 -19.85 -7.66
CA HIS A 206 -15.15 -20.54 -6.38
C HIS A 206 -13.77 -20.67 -5.78
N SER A 207 -13.73 -20.64 -4.45
CA SER A 207 -12.53 -20.90 -3.64
C SER A 207 -12.92 -21.63 -2.36
N PRO A 208 -12.15 -22.62 -1.90
CA PRO A 208 -12.42 -23.31 -0.64
C PRO A 208 -12.40 -22.39 0.59
N MET A 209 -11.73 -21.27 0.50
CA MET A 209 -11.75 -20.18 1.46
C MET A 209 -12.16 -18.90 0.76
N PHE A 210 -13.19 -18.23 1.27
CA PHE A 210 -13.67 -16.94 0.76
C PHE A 210 -14.22 -16.10 1.91
N HIS A 211 -14.70 -14.90 1.61
CA HIS A 211 -15.19 -13.99 2.63
C HIS A 211 -16.68 -13.71 2.42
N GLN A 212 -17.43 -13.74 3.52
CA GLN A 212 -18.80 -13.27 3.56
C GLN A 212 -18.94 -12.02 4.41
N ILE A 213 -19.93 -11.21 4.08
CA ILE A 213 -20.41 -10.11 4.90
C ILE A 213 -21.89 -10.36 5.12
N GLU A 214 -22.28 -10.60 6.37
CA GLU A 214 -23.68 -10.78 6.73
C GLU A 214 -24.16 -9.69 7.63
N GLY A 215 -25.41 -9.27 7.42
CA GLY A 215 -26.07 -8.27 8.25
C GLY A 215 -27.36 -8.83 8.84
N LEU A 216 -27.68 -8.34 10.05
CA LEU A 216 -28.91 -8.65 10.77
C LEU A 216 -29.50 -7.36 11.34
N VAL A 217 -30.80 -7.19 11.17
CA VAL A 217 -31.60 -6.18 11.86
C VAL A 217 -32.78 -6.87 12.55
N VAL A 218 -33.00 -6.62 13.83
CA VAL A 218 -34.16 -7.10 14.59
C VAL A 218 -34.72 -5.97 15.41
N ASP A 219 -35.99 -5.62 15.17
CA ASP A 219 -36.72 -4.60 15.92
C ASP A 219 -38.24 -4.86 15.80
N GLU A 220 -39.04 -3.99 16.40
CA GLU A 220 -40.50 -4.04 16.25
C GLU A 220 -40.90 -3.63 14.81
N ASN A 221 -41.82 -4.38 14.20
CA ASN A 221 -42.44 -4.09 12.89
C ASN A 221 -41.45 -4.00 11.70
N ILE A 222 -40.32 -4.69 11.74
CA ILE A 222 -39.41 -4.79 10.58
C ILE A 222 -40.07 -5.59 9.47
N THR A 223 -39.94 -5.11 8.25
CA THR A 223 -40.63 -5.67 7.06
C THR A 223 -39.65 -6.02 5.92
N MET A 224 -40.16 -6.79 4.96
CA MET A 224 -39.44 -7.04 3.69
C MET A 224 -39.18 -5.75 2.89
N GLY A 225 -39.99 -4.71 3.12
CA GLY A 225 -39.77 -3.37 2.54
C GLY A 225 -38.50 -2.71 3.09
N ASP A 226 -38.25 -2.85 4.39
CA ASP A 226 -37.07 -2.32 5.05
C ASP A 226 -35.79 -3.03 4.56
N LEU A 227 -35.84 -4.37 4.43
CA LEU A 227 -34.77 -5.15 3.80
C LEU A 227 -34.44 -4.65 2.39
N LYS A 228 -35.46 -4.53 1.54
CA LYS A 228 -35.28 -4.05 0.15
C LYS A 228 -34.72 -2.63 0.12
N GLY A 229 -35.20 -1.76 0.99
CA GLY A 229 -34.73 -0.38 1.11
C GLY A 229 -33.26 -0.32 1.51
N ALA A 230 -32.88 -1.03 2.57
CA ALA A 230 -31.50 -1.09 3.05
C ALA A 230 -30.54 -1.60 1.97
N LEU A 231 -30.84 -2.76 1.36
CA LEU A 231 -30.00 -3.36 0.32
C LEU A 231 -29.90 -2.46 -0.93
N THR A 232 -31.01 -1.85 -1.37
CA THR A 232 -31.00 -0.94 -2.51
C THR A 232 -30.10 0.28 -2.24
N THR A 233 -30.18 0.85 -1.06
CA THR A 233 -29.33 1.99 -0.64
C THR A 233 -27.86 1.61 -0.68
N VAL A 234 -27.49 0.47 -0.11
CA VAL A 234 -26.11 -0.01 -0.10
C VAL A 234 -25.59 -0.28 -1.51
N MET A 235 -26.36 -0.96 -2.35
CA MET A 235 -25.95 -1.27 -3.70
C MET A 235 -25.76 -0.03 -4.57
N ARG A 236 -26.62 0.97 -4.42
CA ARG A 236 -26.46 2.25 -5.10
C ARG A 236 -25.23 3.00 -4.63
N ALA A 237 -24.93 2.97 -3.34
CA ALA A 237 -23.71 3.58 -2.80
C ALA A 237 -22.42 2.90 -3.32
N ILE A 238 -22.46 1.59 -3.63
CA ILE A 238 -21.30 0.83 -4.12
C ILE A 238 -21.17 0.95 -5.65
N TYR A 239 -22.27 0.79 -6.38
CA TYR A 239 -22.28 0.63 -7.83
C TYR A 239 -22.82 1.85 -8.59
N GLY A 240 -23.31 2.87 -7.88
CA GLY A 240 -23.87 4.10 -8.44
C GLY A 240 -25.38 4.13 -8.44
N GLU A 241 -25.95 5.33 -8.53
CA GLU A 241 -27.40 5.60 -8.45
C GLU A 241 -28.22 4.86 -9.52
N GLU A 242 -27.64 4.63 -10.69
CA GLU A 242 -28.28 3.95 -11.82
C GLU A 242 -28.27 2.42 -11.72
N ALA A 243 -27.68 1.85 -10.67
CA ALA A 243 -27.62 0.40 -10.47
C ALA A 243 -29.04 -0.18 -10.38
N GLN A 244 -29.33 -1.15 -11.26
CA GLN A 244 -30.62 -1.84 -11.30
C GLN A 244 -30.51 -3.16 -10.54
N MET A 245 -31.42 -3.38 -9.61
CA MET A 245 -31.52 -4.60 -8.81
C MET A 245 -32.89 -5.27 -9.03
N ARG A 246 -32.92 -6.60 -8.96
CA ARG A 246 -34.15 -7.37 -8.87
C ARG A 246 -34.07 -8.34 -7.71
N PHE A 247 -35.21 -8.64 -7.09
CA PHE A 247 -35.33 -9.62 -6.04
C PHE A 247 -36.09 -10.81 -6.59
N ARG A 248 -35.54 -12.04 -6.42
CA ARG A 248 -36.13 -13.29 -6.80
C ARG A 248 -36.48 -14.10 -5.55
N PRO A 249 -37.69 -14.75 -5.47
CA PRO A 249 -37.97 -15.69 -4.38
C PRO A 249 -36.94 -16.80 -4.33
N HIS A 250 -36.52 -17.14 -3.11
CA HIS A 250 -35.62 -18.26 -2.84
C HIS A 250 -36.01 -18.92 -1.52
N HIS A 251 -35.33 -19.99 -1.12
CA HIS A 251 -35.54 -20.64 0.16
C HIS A 251 -34.20 -20.78 0.91
N PHE A 252 -34.19 -20.30 2.16
CA PHE A 252 -33.13 -20.57 3.13
C PHE A 252 -33.79 -21.06 4.44
N PRO A 253 -33.22 -22.08 5.15
CA PRO A 253 -33.83 -22.61 6.36
C PRO A 253 -34.01 -21.59 7.49
N PHE A 254 -33.13 -20.57 7.54
CA PHE A 254 -33.07 -19.56 8.60
C PHE A 254 -33.80 -18.26 8.29
N THR A 255 -34.44 -18.17 7.10
CA THR A 255 -35.26 -17.00 6.71
C THR A 255 -36.56 -17.42 6.02
N GLU A 256 -37.66 -16.67 6.30
CA GLU A 256 -38.97 -16.86 5.66
C GLU A 256 -39.81 -15.57 5.74
N PRO A 257 -40.17 -14.93 4.60
CA PRO A 257 -39.79 -15.27 3.24
C PRO A 257 -38.31 -14.98 2.94
N SER A 258 -37.77 -15.75 1.99
CA SER A 258 -36.38 -15.60 1.52
C SER A 258 -36.35 -15.08 0.09
N CYS A 259 -35.27 -14.41 -0.27
CA CYS A 259 -35.03 -13.97 -1.63
C CYS A 259 -33.54 -13.93 -1.94
N GLU A 260 -33.20 -13.97 -3.19
CA GLU A 260 -31.92 -13.58 -3.74
C GLU A 260 -32.05 -12.21 -4.38
N MET A 261 -30.96 -11.44 -4.34
CA MET A 261 -30.87 -10.16 -5.04
C MET A 261 -29.84 -10.27 -6.14
N ASP A 262 -30.27 -9.96 -7.35
CA ASP A 262 -29.42 -9.86 -8.53
C ASP A 262 -29.22 -8.39 -8.91
N MET A 263 -28.03 -8.10 -9.45
CA MET A 263 -27.72 -6.84 -10.09
C MET A 263 -27.68 -7.02 -11.61
N GLN A 264 -28.12 -6.02 -12.34
CA GLN A 264 -27.99 -5.98 -13.80
C GLN A 264 -26.52 -6.11 -14.20
N CYS A 265 -26.22 -6.99 -15.14
CA CYS A 265 -24.86 -7.24 -15.58
C CYS A 265 -24.23 -5.97 -16.15
N HIS A 266 -23.14 -5.52 -15.54
CA HIS A 266 -22.41 -4.32 -15.93
C HIS A 266 -21.74 -4.40 -17.31
N LYS A 267 -21.53 -5.62 -17.84
CA LYS A 267 -20.89 -5.85 -19.13
C LYS A 267 -21.85 -5.79 -20.31
N CYS A 268 -23.00 -6.45 -20.19
CA CYS A 268 -24.00 -6.48 -21.26
C CYS A 268 -25.21 -5.56 -21.01
N HIS A 269 -25.25 -4.85 -19.89
CA HIS A 269 -26.33 -3.94 -19.51
C HIS A 269 -27.72 -4.60 -19.58
N GLY A 270 -27.80 -5.86 -19.15
CA GLY A 270 -29.05 -6.62 -19.07
C GLY A 270 -29.46 -7.34 -20.35
N THR A 271 -28.74 -7.18 -21.47
CA THR A 271 -29.09 -7.80 -22.75
C THR A 271 -28.74 -9.30 -22.81
N GLY A 272 -27.80 -9.78 -21.99
CA GLY A 272 -27.26 -11.13 -22.07
C GLY A 272 -26.22 -11.35 -23.16
N GLU A 273 -26.02 -10.37 -24.06
CA GLU A 273 -25.11 -10.48 -25.20
C GLU A 273 -24.17 -9.26 -25.29
N VAL A 274 -22.96 -9.51 -25.79
CA VAL A 274 -21.95 -8.47 -26.11
C VAL A 274 -21.39 -8.80 -27.49
N ASP A 275 -21.47 -7.86 -28.42
CA ASP A 275 -21.01 -8.00 -29.81
C ASP A 275 -21.59 -9.23 -30.53
N GLY A 276 -22.86 -9.58 -30.25
CA GLY A 276 -23.55 -10.72 -30.83
C GLY A 276 -23.12 -12.09 -30.28
N GLN A 277 -22.36 -12.10 -29.19
CA GLN A 277 -21.97 -13.30 -28.46
C GLN A 277 -22.57 -13.32 -27.05
N VAL A 278 -22.81 -14.51 -26.52
CA VAL A 278 -23.28 -14.69 -25.15
C VAL A 278 -22.30 -14.00 -24.18
N CYS A 279 -22.84 -13.17 -23.31
CA CYS A 279 -22.05 -12.45 -22.33
C CYS A 279 -21.32 -13.42 -21.38
N SER A 280 -20.00 -13.38 -21.36
CA SER A 280 -19.16 -14.28 -20.55
C SER A 280 -19.28 -14.02 -19.03
N THR A 281 -19.87 -12.89 -18.62
CA THR A 281 -20.01 -12.52 -17.20
C THR A 281 -21.32 -13.02 -16.60
N CYS A 282 -22.42 -12.91 -17.32
CA CYS A 282 -23.73 -13.34 -16.85
C CYS A 282 -24.25 -14.58 -17.59
N HIS A 283 -23.45 -15.18 -18.46
CA HIS A 283 -23.78 -16.39 -19.23
C HIS A 283 -25.10 -16.30 -20.01
N GLY A 284 -25.44 -15.11 -20.49
CA GLY A 284 -26.64 -14.85 -21.26
C GLY A 284 -27.85 -14.39 -20.44
N GLU A 285 -27.80 -14.43 -19.12
CA GLU A 285 -28.93 -14.06 -18.26
C GLU A 285 -29.21 -12.55 -18.15
N GLY A 286 -28.21 -11.72 -18.41
CA GLY A 286 -28.30 -10.28 -18.22
C GLY A 286 -28.21 -9.81 -16.76
N TRP A 287 -28.19 -10.73 -15.81
CA TRP A 287 -28.18 -10.48 -14.36
C TRP A 287 -27.10 -11.29 -13.67
N ILE A 288 -26.59 -10.76 -12.55
CA ILE A 288 -25.57 -11.40 -11.72
C ILE A 288 -26.12 -11.44 -10.30
N GLU A 289 -26.24 -12.64 -9.75
CA GLU A 289 -26.61 -12.84 -8.35
C GLU A 289 -25.52 -12.26 -7.44
N LEU A 290 -25.90 -11.43 -6.47
CA LEU A 290 -24.97 -10.80 -5.53
C LEU A 290 -25.09 -11.37 -4.13
N LEU A 291 -26.32 -11.63 -3.64
CA LEU A 291 -26.55 -11.98 -2.25
C LEU A 291 -27.87 -12.73 -2.04
N GLY A 292 -27.91 -13.50 -0.96
CA GLY A 292 -29.14 -14.04 -0.39
C GLY A 292 -29.62 -13.20 0.79
N ALA A 293 -30.94 -13.12 0.98
CA ALA A 293 -31.56 -12.35 2.05
C ALA A 293 -32.95 -12.87 2.41
N GLY A 294 -33.49 -12.43 3.55
CA GLY A 294 -34.87 -12.74 3.93
C GLY A 294 -35.24 -12.22 5.31
N MET A 295 -36.50 -12.44 5.66
CA MET A 295 -36.97 -12.19 7.04
C MET A 295 -36.46 -13.30 7.94
N VAL A 296 -35.96 -12.98 9.11
CA VAL A 296 -35.45 -13.98 10.07
C VAL A 296 -36.55 -14.94 10.46
N HIS A 297 -36.28 -16.23 10.33
CA HIS A 297 -37.29 -17.28 10.65
C HIS A 297 -37.68 -17.21 12.14
N PRO A 298 -38.96 -17.29 12.51
CA PRO A 298 -39.43 -17.23 13.89
C PRO A 298 -38.68 -18.18 14.85
N ALA A 299 -38.44 -19.43 14.41
CA ALA A 299 -37.72 -20.42 15.20
C ALA A 299 -36.27 -19.98 15.55
N VAL A 300 -35.63 -19.16 14.70
CA VAL A 300 -34.29 -18.62 14.98
C VAL A 300 -34.36 -17.54 16.04
N LEU A 301 -35.37 -16.66 16.02
CA LEU A 301 -35.60 -15.64 17.06
C LEU A 301 -35.94 -16.32 18.40
N GLU A 302 -36.86 -17.27 18.43
CA GLU A 302 -37.22 -18.06 19.63
C GLU A 302 -36.00 -18.78 20.21
N GLY A 303 -35.20 -19.44 19.36
CA GLY A 303 -33.97 -20.12 19.75
C GLY A 303 -32.92 -19.20 20.40
N CYS A 304 -33.00 -17.87 20.17
CA CYS A 304 -32.18 -16.83 20.81
C CYS A 304 -32.91 -16.11 21.96
N GLY A 305 -34.11 -16.54 22.34
CA GLY A 305 -34.89 -15.94 23.43
C GLY A 305 -35.56 -14.61 23.07
N ILE A 306 -35.76 -14.35 21.78
CA ILE A 306 -36.45 -13.16 21.25
C ILE A 306 -37.88 -13.56 20.86
N ASP A 307 -38.87 -12.84 21.36
CA ASP A 307 -40.30 -13.10 21.10
C ASP A 307 -40.68 -12.70 19.67
N PRO A 308 -41.00 -13.65 18.78
CA PRO A 308 -41.33 -13.39 17.37
C PRO A 308 -42.70 -12.73 17.17
N GLU A 309 -43.59 -12.76 18.18
CA GLU A 309 -44.87 -12.04 18.13
C GLU A 309 -44.66 -10.53 18.34
N LYS A 310 -43.57 -10.14 18.98
CA LYS A 310 -43.21 -8.74 19.25
C LYS A 310 -42.19 -8.19 18.26
N TYR A 311 -41.21 -8.98 17.94
CA TYR A 311 -40.07 -8.57 17.12
C TYR A 311 -40.03 -9.32 15.80
N SER A 312 -39.68 -8.60 14.77
CA SER A 312 -39.34 -9.16 13.45
C SER A 312 -37.96 -8.70 13.03
N GLY A 313 -37.38 -9.34 12.03
CA GLY A 313 -36.06 -8.95 11.58
C GLY A 313 -35.78 -9.40 10.17
N PHE A 314 -34.75 -8.88 9.57
CA PHE A 314 -34.20 -9.38 8.32
C PHE A 314 -32.72 -9.70 8.45
N ALA A 315 -32.26 -10.62 7.61
CA ALA A 315 -30.85 -10.93 7.44
C ALA A 315 -30.48 -10.98 5.95
N PHE A 316 -29.23 -10.73 5.66
CA PHE A 316 -28.65 -10.86 4.31
C PHE A 316 -27.21 -11.35 4.40
N GLY A 317 -26.72 -12.01 3.34
CA GLY A 317 -25.34 -12.47 3.23
C GLY A 317 -24.80 -12.30 1.83
N MET A 318 -23.68 -11.57 1.69
CA MET A 318 -23.00 -11.31 0.42
C MET A 318 -21.57 -11.83 0.42
N GLY A 319 -21.11 -12.36 -0.70
CA GLY A 319 -19.70 -12.71 -0.91
C GLY A 319 -18.86 -11.47 -1.20
N LEU A 320 -17.84 -11.21 -0.37
CA LEU A 320 -16.99 -10.04 -0.55
C LEU A 320 -16.22 -10.09 -1.88
N GLU A 321 -15.76 -11.28 -2.28
CA GLU A 321 -15.07 -11.48 -3.56
C GLU A 321 -15.95 -11.09 -4.74
N ARG A 322 -17.22 -11.53 -4.73
CA ARG A 322 -18.16 -11.19 -5.78
C ARG A 322 -18.42 -9.69 -5.86
N MET A 323 -18.52 -9.03 -4.71
CA MET A 323 -18.61 -7.57 -4.61
C MET A 323 -17.37 -6.88 -5.15
N ALA A 324 -16.18 -7.35 -4.77
CA ALA A 324 -14.90 -6.81 -5.24
C ALA A 324 -14.69 -7.01 -6.74
N MET A 325 -14.97 -8.21 -7.25
CA MET A 325 -14.91 -8.52 -8.68
C MET A 325 -15.82 -7.61 -9.50
N GLY A 326 -17.05 -7.40 -9.05
CA GLY A 326 -17.99 -6.48 -9.72
C GLY A 326 -17.54 -5.03 -9.67
N ARG A 327 -17.07 -4.56 -8.51
CA ARG A 327 -16.65 -3.16 -8.29
C ARG A 327 -15.35 -2.82 -9.01
N MET A 328 -14.37 -3.74 -8.99
CA MET A 328 -13.02 -3.56 -9.54
C MET A 328 -12.88 -4.15 -10.96
N ARG A 329 -13.95 -4.74 -11.52
CA ARG A 329 -13.97 -5.39 -12.84
C ARG A 329 -12.95 -6.53 -12.97
N ILE A 330 -12.77 -7.29 -11.91
CA ILE A 330 -11.93 -8.49 -11.87
C ILE A 330 -12.77 -9.65 -12.42
N ASN A 331 -12.26 -10.41 -13.37
CA ASN A 331 -12.98 -11.47 -14.08
C ASN A 331 -12.59 -12.89 -13.66
N ASP A 332 -11.63 -13.03 -12.76
CA ASP A 332 -11.16 -14.32 -12.24
C ASP A 332 -10.82 -14.19 -10.75
N LEU A 333 -11.50 -14.99 -9.92
CA LEU A 333 -11.34 -14.99 -8.47
C LEU A 333 -9.91 -15.31 -8.03
N ARG A 334 -9.22 -16.19 -8.75
CA ARG A 334 -7.87 -16.65 -8.41
C ARG A 334 -6.85 -15.51 -8.37
N LEU A 335 -7.04 -14.49 -9.22
CA LEU A 335 -6.19 -13.30 -9.23
C LEU A 335 -6.15 -12.56 -7.89
N ILE A 336 -7.25 -12.64 -7.13
CA ILE A 336 -7.34 -12.02 -5.80
C ILE A 336 -6.42 -12.73 -4.79
N PHE A 337 -6.26 -14.06 -4.94
CA PHE A 337 -5.52 -14.89 -3.97
C PHE A 337 -4.10 -15.24 -4.42
N ASP A 338 -3.77 -15.12 -5.72
CA ASP A 338 -2.45 -15.46 -6.28
C ASP A 338 -1.33 -14.53 -5.81
N ASN A 339 -1.67 -13.38 -5.24
CA ASN A 339 -0.73 -12.39 -4.71
C ASN A 339 0.29 -11.88 -5.74
N ASP A 340 -0.09 -11.84 -7.03
CA ASP A 340 0.76 -11.33 -8.11
C ASP A 340 0.86 -9.81 -8.01
N VAL A 341 2.09 -9.31 -7.81
CA VAL A 341 2.37 -7.87 -7.66
C VAL A 341 1.93 -7.07 -8.90
N ARG A 342 2.01 -7.66 -10.11
CA ARG A 342 1.56 -7.00 -11.35
C ARG A 342 0.05 -6.79 -11.38
N PHE A 343 -0.70 -7.69 -10.76
CA PHE A 343 -2.13 -7.54 -10.57
C PHE A 343 -2.44 -6.52 -9.47
N LEU A 344 -1.81 -6.65 -8.31
CA LEU A 344 -2.07 -5.81 -7.14
C LEU A 344 -1.71 -4.33 -7.38
N ASN A 345 -0.70 -4.05 -8.20
CA ASN A 345 -0.30 -2.68 -8.55
C ASN A 345 -1.31 -1.94 -9.47
N GLN A 346 -2.40 -2.59 -9.88
CA GLN A 346 -3.45 -1.96 -10.69
C GLN A 346 -4.51 -1.25 -9.84
N PHE A 347 -4.47 -1.42 -8.52
CA PHE A 347 -5.50 -0.93 -7.58
C PHE A 347 -5.00 0.08 -6.53
#